data_fff171aa7391dfd60e6b11a0223225bf
#
_entry.id   fff171aa7391dfd60e6b11a0223225bf
#
_cell.length_a   1.000
_cell.length_b   1.000
_cell.length_c   1.000
_cell.angle_alpha   90.00
_cell.angle_beta   90.00
_cell.angle_gamma   90.00
#
_symmetry.space_group_name_H-M   'P 1'
#
loop_
_entity.id
_entity.type
_entity.pdbx_description
1 polymer ?
#
loop_
_entity_poly.entity_id
_entity_poly.type
_entity_poly.pdbx_seq_one_letter_code
_entity_poly.pdbx_strand_id
1 'polypeptide(L)'
;VNTNLLSRRGLLGAALGGAAALALGAPASASPRAHRPRVLVATNEPWGTYHVRPLLAEAARRGWRLTQLVPDLSAIAPGDPVPVATPADAPAADLLVVTGAGDWPADCAAHFRRLPLVASSLAYHQPVQAPRAAELRRRLRSITSSSPAESRAFARHLGTRRPIRVVGSPQTDDLPPRRPEADLVLVLTSVTHPDGTGGAAPGTELLLASAEKLAAAGKRILVGLHPREDRTLWERYEISEVPSVTASARAEVAVGIPGTVFPLVAAVGTPLVGCVDPALTVPDYLLAVCSSTIGDAGEAEAAVAGAALPEPAVLADAVGPVGGSARRLLDAWSRAIPAAH
;
A
#
# COMPACT_ATOMS: atom_id res chain seq x y z
N VAL A 1 -58.80 -10.88 -10.70
CA VAL A 1 -60.14 -10.39 -10.39
C VAL A 1 -59.99 -9.08 -9.66
N ASN A 2 -60.43 -8.02 -10.34
CA ASN A 2 -60.95 -6.72 -9.90
C ASN A 2 -59.96 -5.77 -9.19
N THR A 3 -59.57 -4.70 -9.88
CA THR A 3 -60.23 -3.48 -10.41
C THR A 3 -60.78 -2.53 -9.36
N ASN A 4 -60.35 -1.29 -9.54
CA ASN A 4 -61.08 -0.03 -9.59
C ASN A 4 -60.61 1.00 -8.58
N LEU A 5 -60.31 2.16 -8.98
CA LEU A 5 -60.76 3.27 -9.84
C LEU A 5 -61.00 4.52 -8.98
N LEU A 6 -60.34 5.60 -9.40
CA LEU A 6 -60.83 6.96 -9.59
C LEU A 6 -61.50 7.74 -8.45
N SER A 7 -61.10 9.01 -8.22
CA SER A 7 -61.81 10.19 -8.71
C SER A 7 -61.30 11.45 -8.01
N ARG A 8 -60.73 12.44 -8.62
CA ARG A 8 -61.29 13.66 -9.27
C ARG A 8 -61.78 14.76 -8.32
N ARG A 9 -61.12 15.91 -8.53
CA ARG A 9 -61.69 17.27 -8.63
C ARG A 9 -62.04 18.08 -7.39
N GLY A 10 -61.52 19.30 -7.41
CA GLY A 10 -62.03 20.46 -6.71
C GLY A 10 -61.16 21.69 -6.97
N LEU A 11 -61.66 22.47 -7.89
CA LEU A 11 -61.16 23.73 -8.46
C LEU A 11 -61.56 24.94 -7.61
N LEU A 12 -60.79 26.03 -7.80
CA LEU A 12 -61.16 27.45 -7.77
C LEU A 12 -61.09 28.24 -6.47
N GLY A 13 -60.39 29.38 -6.59
CA GLY A 13 -60.58 30.58 -5.79
C GLY A 13 -59.45 31.59 -5.92
N ALA A 14 -59.56 32.50 -6.85
CA ALA A 14 -58.67 33.64 -7.08
C ALA A 14 -58.80 34.73 -6.02
N ALA A 15 -57.72 35.51 -5.79
CA ALA A 15 -57.79 37.00 -5.83
C ALA A 15 -56.41 37.62 -5.44
N LEU A 16 -55.77 38.26 -6.34
CA LEU A 16 -55.18 39.61 -6.39
C LEU A 16 -54.79 40.27 -5.06
N GLY A 17 -53.49 40.57 -4.95
CA GLY A 17 -52.92 41.48 -4.00
C GLY A 17 -51.43 41.74 -4.30
N GLY A 18 -51.15 42.73 -5.18
CA GLY A 18 -49.79 43.10 -5.55
C GLY A 18 -49.08 43.85 -4.41
N ALA A 19 -47.87 43.45 -4.16
CA ALA A 19 -46.83 44.26 -3.57
C ALA A 19 -45.49 43.89 -4.24
N ALA A 20 -45.03 44.74 -5.14
CA ALA A 20 -43.71 44.68 -5.70
C ALA A 20 -42.67 45.02 -4.61
N ALA A 21 -42.15 44.00 -3.96
CA ALA A 21 -40.91 44.12 -3.15
C ALA A 21 -39.73 43.99 -4.10
N LEU A 22 -39.08 45.12 -4.38
CA LEU A 22 -37.75 45.16 -4.96
C LEU A 22 -36.79 44.42 -4.02
N ALA A 23 -36.62 43.12 -4.20
CA ALA A 23 -35.57 42.36 -3.58
C ALA A 23 -34.26 42.84 -4.25
N LEU A 24 -33.57 43.77 -3.61
CA LEU A 24 -32.15 44.01 -3.84
C LEU A 24 -31.44 42.67 -3.62
N GLY A 25 -31.12 41.98 -4.72
CA GLY A 25 -30.36 40.75 -4.73
C GLY A 25 -29.03 41.01 -4.03
N ALA A 26 -28.92 40.57 -2.77
CA ALA A 26 -27.62 40.46 -2.13
C ALA A 26 -26.75 39.61 -3.05
N PRO A 27 -25.54 40.07 -3.40
CA PRO A 27 -24.62 39.22 -4.18
C PRO A 27 -24.47 37.92 -3.41
N ALA A 28 -24.86 36.81 -4.04
CA ALA A 28 -24.61 35.49 -3.50
C ALA A 28 -23.11 35.44 -3.19
N SER A 29 -22.75 35.53 -1.91
CA SER A 29 -21.39 35.41 -1.44
C SER A 29 -20.92 34.06 -1.95
N ALA A 30 -20.12 34.06 -3.03
CA ALA A 30 -19.50 32.86 -3.55
C ALA A 30 -18.73 32.23 -2.38
N SER A 31 -19.29 31.18 -1.81
CA SER A 31 -18.60 30.41 -0.77
C SER A 31 -17.18 30.17 -1.26
N PRO A 32 -16.14 30.52 -0.49
CA PRO A 32 -14.78 30.32 -0.94
C PRO A 32 -14.67 28.84 -1.34
N ARG A 33 -14.32 28.59 -2.61
CA ARG A 33 -14.15 27.23 -3.12
C ARG A 33 -13.19 26.54 -2.18
N ALA A 34 -13.69 25.57 -1.43
CA ALA A 34 -12.89 24.81 -0.49
C ALA A 34 -11.61 24.35 -1.21
N HIS A 35 -10.46 24.78 -0.70
CA HIS A 35 -9.17 24.42 -1.27
C HIS A 35 -9.08 22.90 -1.35
N ARG A 36 -8.83 22.39 -2.56
CA ARG A 36 -8.67 20.95 -2.81
C ARG A 36 -7.20 20.60 -2.84
N PRO A 37 -6.66 20.01 -1.78
CA PRO A 37 -5.23 19.73 -1.69
C PRO A 37 -4.72 18.90 -2.87
N ARG A 38 -3.57 19.28 -3.40
CA ARG A 38 -2.82 18.58 -4.43
C ARG A 38 -1.52 18.07 -3.82
N VAL A 39 -1.30 16.78 -3.88
CA VAL A 39 -0.18 16.13 -3.22
C VAL A 39 0.66 15.38 -4.26
N LEU A 40 1.95 15.67 -4.26
CA LEU A 40 2.94 14.88 -4.99
C LEU A 40 3.49 13.79 -4.07
N VAL A 41 3.64 12.59 -4.60
CA VAL A 41 4.18 11.45 -3.86
C VAL A 41 5.40 10.90 -4.59
N ALA A 42 6.56 10.89 -3.95
CA ALA A 42 7.78 10.26 -4.46
C ALA A 42 8.08 8.99 -3.66
N THR A 43 7.91 7.84 -4.29
CA THR A 43 8.12 6.53 -3.67
C THR A 43 9.56 6.06 -3.82
N ASN A 44 10.08 5.23 -2.90
CA ASN A 44 11.39 4.62 -3.04
C ASN A 44 11.49 3.73 -4.30
N GLU A 45 10.38 3.13 -4.69
CA GLU A 45 10.23 2.44 -5.96
C GLU A 45 9.47 3.36 -6.93
N PRO A 46 10.16 4.13 -7.77
CA PRO A 46 9.56 5.22 -8.54
C PRO A 46 8.33 4.80 -9.35
N TRP A 47 8.37 3.63 -9.97
CA TRP A 47 7.26 3.09 -10.77
C TRP A 47 6.28 2.21 -9.98
N GLY A 48 6.45 2.09 -8.64
CA GLY A 48 5.61 1.30 -7.74
C GLY A 48 4.27 1.98 -7.43
N THR A 49 3.39 2.12 -8.40
CA THR A 49 2.07 2.78 -8.25
C THR A 49 1.16 2.08 -7.25
N TYR A 50 1.38 0.79 -7.00
CA TYR A 50 0.63 0.00 -6.02
C TYR A 50 0.71 0.54 -4.58
N HIS A 51 1.71 1.36 -4.26
CA HIS A 51 1.79 2.04 -2.96
C HIS A 51 0.80 3.20 -2.82
N VAL A 52 0.52 3.90 -3.91
CA VAL A 52 -0.37 5.08 -3.94
C VAL A 52 -1.82 4.69 -4.25
N ARG A 53 -2.01 3.64 -5.02
CA ARG A 53 -3.33 3.15 -5.46
C ARG A 53 -4.35 3.01 -4.32
N PRO A 54 -4.03 2.44 -3.14
CA PRO A 54 -4.97 2.29 -2.04
C PRO A 54 -5.45 3.63 -1.45
N LEU A 55 -4.77 4.73 -1.75
CA LEU A 55 -5.14 6.07 -1.25
C LEU A 55 -6.17 6.76 -2.13
N LEU A 56 -6.35 6.34 -3.40
CA LEU A 56 -7.12 7.07 -4.40
C LEU A 56 -8.59 7.27 -4.02
N ALA A 57 -9.23 6.22 -3.49
CA ALA A 57 -10.64 6.27 -3.10
C ALA A 57 -10.87 7.30 -1.99
N GLU A 58 -10.05 7.28 -0.95
CA GLU A 58 -10.16 8.23 0.16
C GLU A 58 -9.77 9.65 -0.26
N ALA A 59 -8.77 9.80 -1.12
CA ALA A 59 -8.39 11.09 -1.69
C ALA A 59 -9.54 11.70 -2.52
N ALA A 60 -10.16 10.90 -3.38
CA ALA A 60 -11.31 11.32 -4.19
C ALA A 60 -12.50 11.74 -3.32
N ARG A 61 -12.81 10.96 -2.27
CA ARG A 61 -13.89 11.27 -1.31
C ARG A 61 -13.68 12.63 -0.62
N ARG A 62 -12.41 13.02 -0.39
CA ARG A 62 -12.03 14.32 0.20
C ARG A 62 -11.86 15.43 -0.83
N GLY A 63 -11.95 15.13 -2.12
CA GLY A 63 -11.64 16.06 -3.20
C GLY A 63 -10.15 16.37 -3.35
N TRP A 64 -9.26 15.53 -2.80
CA TRP A 64 -7.82 15.66 -2.96
C TRP A 64 -7.36 15.11 -4.30
N ARG A 65 -6.24 15.61 -4.81
CA ARG A 65 -5.57 15.08 -5.99
C ARG A 65 -4.21 14.56 -5.61
N LEU A 66 -3.98 13.29 -5.88
CA LEU A 66 -2.68 12.64 -5.70
C LEU A 66 -2.02 12.47 -7.07
N THR A 67 -0.74 12.75 -7.17
CA THR A 67 0.09 12.48 -8.36
C THR A 67 1.39 11.86 -7.89
N GLN A 68 1.70 10.66 -8.37
CA GLN A 68 2.97 10.02 -8.10
C GLN A 68 4.03 10.58 -9.05
N LEU A 69 5.17 10.95 -8.49
CA LEU A 69 6.33 11.35 -9.27
C LEU A 69 7.09 10.11 -9.75
N VAL A 70 7.39 10.09 -11.04
CA VAL A 70 8.15 9.03 -11.71
C VAL A 70 9.30 9.65 -12.51
N PRO A 71 10.44 8.94 -12.70
CA PRO A 71 11.53 9.43 -13.54
C PRO A 71 11.11 9.62 -14.99
N ASP A 72 10.33 8.67 -15.50
CA ASP A 72 9.74 8.62 -16.84
C ASP A 72 8.50 7.74 -16.86
N LEU A 73 7.80 7.65 -17.98
CA LEU A 73 6.57 6.88 -18.12
C LEU A 73 6.77 5.44 -18.64
N SER A 74 8.00 5.02 -18.90
CA SER A 74 8.31 3.78 -19.62
C SER A 74 7.84 2.51 -18.89
N ALA A 75 7.85 2.51 -17.56
CA ALA A 75 7.46 1.39 -16.74
C ALA A 75 6.06 1.52 -16.11
N ILE A 76 5.26 2.48 -16.59
CA ILE A 76 3.86 2.63 -16.12
C ILE A 76 2.95 1.79 -17.01
N ALA A 77 2.19 0.88 -16.40
CA ALA A 77 1.27 0.03 -17.13
C ALA A 77 0.14 0.85 -17.79
N PRO A 78 -0.23 0.55 -19.04
CA PRO A 78 -1.40 1.17 -19.65
C PRO A 78 -2.65 0.98 -18.81
N GLY A 79 -3.37 2.08 -18.53
CA GLY A 79 -4.60 2.04 -17.72
C GLY A 79 -4.36 2.00 -16.20
N ASP A 80 -3.13 2.20 -15.72
CA ASP A 80 -2.90 2.35 -14.28
C ASP A 80 -3.75 3.52 -13.72
N PRO A 81 -4.55 3.31 -12.68
CA PRO A 81 -5.44 4.34 -12.16
C PRO A 81 -4.71 5.45 -11.40
N VAL A 82 -3.43 5.28 -11.05
CA VAL A 82 -2.66 6.29 -10.31
C VAL A 82 -2.19 7.39 -11.26
N PRO A 83 -2.58 8.66 -11.05
CA PRO A 83 -2.03 9.76 -11.82
C PRO A 83 -0.51 9.85 -11.58
N VAL A 84 0.25 9.86 -12.66
CA VAL A 84 1.71 9.97 -12.63
C VAL A 84 2.18 11.20 -13.40
N ALA A 85 3.33 11.75 -13.02
CA ALA A 85 4.00 12.83 -13.74
C ALA A 85 5.51 12.77 -13.52
N THR A 86 6.28 13.25 -14.50
CA THR A 86 7.70 13.53 -14.28
C THR A 86 7.84 14.81 -13.43
N PRO A 87 8.99 15.07 -12.79
CA PRO A 87 9.20 16.34 -12.10
C PRO A 87 9.02 17.58 -12.98
N ALA A 88 9.34 17.48 -14.27
CA ALA A 88 9.21 18.58 -15.24
C ALA A 88 7.73 18.89 -15.55
N ASP A 89 6.86 17.88 -15.58
CA ASP A 89 5.45 18.00 -15.97
C ASP A 89 4.51 17.96 -14.76
N ALA A 90 5.08 17.92 -13.55
CA ALA A 90 4.29 17.80 -12.33
C ALA A 90 3.36 19.01 -12.14
N PRO A 91 2.08 18.77 -11.78
CA PRO A 91 1.15 19.85 -11.50
C PRO A 91 1.58 20.64 -10.27
N ALA A 92 1.16 21.91 -10.17
CA ALA A 92 1.32 22.68 -8.94
C ALA A 92 0.70 21.92 -7.76
N ALA A 93 1.40 21.90 -6.62
CA ALA A 93 1.02 21.11 -5.45
C ALA A 93 1.18 21.88 -4.14
N ASP A 94 0.55 21.37 -3.09
CA ASP A 94 0.50 21.95 -1.76
C ASP A 94 1.39 21.18 -0.77
N LEU A 95 1.77 19.96 -1.13
CA LEU A 95 2.56 19.05 -0.30
C LEU A 95 3.37 18.10 -1.18
N LEU A 96 4.59 17.82 -0.74
CA LEU A 96 5.39 16.68 -1.21
C LEU A 96 5.45 15.62 -0.11
N VAL A 97 5.13 14.38 -0.47
CA VAL A 97 5.29 13.20 0.39
C VAL A 97 6.39 12.32 -0.19
N VAL A 98 7.33 11.92 0.64
CA VAL A 98 8.36 10.93 0.29
C VAL A 98 8.15 9.65 1.09
N THR A 99 8.38 8.48 0.48
CA THR A 99 8.21 7.22 1.19
C THR A 99 9.51 6.69 1.80
N GLY A 100 10.57 7.44 1.68
CA GLY A 100 11.88 7.12 2.24
C GLY A 100 12.89 8.22 1.91
N ALA A 101 14.17 7.89 2.01
CA ALA A 101 15.28 8.81 1.76
C ALA A 101 16.35 8.22 0.82
N GLY A 102 15.93 7.34 -0.08
CA GLY A 102 16.74 6.91 -1.22
C GLY A 102 16.96 8.06 -2.21
N ASP A 103 17.73 7.81 -3.27
CA ASP A 103 18.13 8.83 -4.23
C ASP A 103 16.93 9.52 -4.89
N TRP A 104 16.00 8.76 -5.42
CA TRP A 104 14.83 9.33 -6.10
C TRP A 104 13.96 10.23 -5.21
N PRO A 105 13.49 9.81 -4.01
CA PRO A 105 12.79 10.70 -3.10
C PRO A 105 13.57 11.94 -2.71
N ALA A 106 14.90 11.82 -2.57
CA ALA A 106 15.76 12.95 -2.23
C ALA A 106 15.90 13.93 -3.41
N ASP A 107 16.01 13.44 -4.63
CA ASP A 107 16.03 14.27 -5.85
C ASP A 107 14.71 15.01 -6.03
N CYS A 108 13.58 14.34 -5.86
CA CYS A 108 12.27 14.97 -5.84
C CYS A 108 12.17 16.07 -4.78
N ALA A 109 12.65 15.78 -3.56
CA ALA A 109 12.67 16.77 -2.49
C ALA A 109 13.58 17.97 -2.79
N ALA A 110 14.69 17.77 -3.47
CA ALA A 110 15.58 18.85 -3.93
C ALA A 110 14.92 19.68 -5.03
N HIS A 111 14.23 19.02 -5.99
CA HIS A 111 13.52 19.71 -7.07
C HIS A 111 12.36 20.57 -6.51
N PHE A 112 11.53 20.02 -5.64
CA PHE A 112 10.38 20.68 -5.03
C PHE A 112 10.70 21.30 -3.65
N ARG A 113 11.85 21.98 -3.53
CA ARG A 113 12.35 22.52 -2.24
C ARG A 113 11.43 23.51 -1.54
N ARG A 114 10.49 24.14 -2.26
CA ARG A 114 9.54 25.10 -1.70
C ARG A 114 8.29 24.43 -1.12
N LEU A 115 8.00 23.19 -1.47
CA LEU A 115 6.85 22.51 -0.93
C LEU A 115 7.11 22.04 0.51
N PRO A 116 6.09 22.08 1.37
CA PRO A 116 6.11 21.35 2.63
C PRO A 116 6.44 19.89 2.37
N LEU A 117 7.26 19.28 3.23
CA LEU A 117 7.74 17.92 3.07
C LEU A 117 7.28 17.04 4.22
N VAL A 118 6.74 15.88 3.90
CA VAL A 118 6.35 14.81 4.83
C VAL A 118 7.03 13.52 4.42
N ALA A 119 7.46 12.71 5.38
CA ALA A 119 7.86 11.35 5.14
C ALA A 119 6.76 10.39 5.63
N SER A 120 6.35 9.46 4.75
CA SER A 120 5.34 8.47 5.08
C SER A 120 5.78 7.13 4.56
N SER A 121 6.08 6.18 5.44
CA SER A 121 6.28 4.83 4.97
C SER A 121 4.95 4.28 4.44
N LEU A 122 4.93 3.89 3.18
CA LEU A 122 3.81 3.17 2.55
C LEU A 122 4.15 1.70 2.34
N ALA A 123 5.38 1.31 2.62
CA ALA A 123 5.92 -0.04 2.53
C ALA A 123 6.91 -0.26 3.68
N TYR A 124 7.23 -1.51 3.94
CA TYR A 124 8.21 -1.89 4.97
C TYR A 124 9.63 -1.61 4.50
N HIS A 125 10.46 -1.07 5.42
CA HIS A 125 11.82 -0.62 5.10
C HIS A 125 12.89 -1.43 5.83
N GLN A 126 14.05 -1.53 5.18
CA GLN A 126 15.27 -1.97 5.84
C GLN A 126 15.68 -0.95 6.92
N PRO A 127 16.16 -1.40 8.09
CA PRO A 127 16.55 -0.51 9.18
C PRO A 127 17.91 0.16 8.97
N VAL A 128 18.40 0.24 7.74
CA VAL A 128 19.66 0.89 7.38
C VAL A 128 19.40 2.35 7.06
N GLN A 129 20.25 3.22 7.60
CA GLN A 129 20.15 4.65 7.31
C GLN A 129 20.40 4.91 5.83
N ALA A 130 19.46 5.59 5.17
CA ALA A 130 19.64 5.99 3.79
C ALA A 130 20.75 7.05 3.66
N PRO A 131 21.60 6.97 2.61
CA PRO A 131 22.71 7.90 2.43
C PRO A 131 22.28 9.36 2.43
N ARG A 132 21.13 9.67 1.85
CA ARG A 132 20.61 11.04 1.70
C ARG A 132 19.61 11.47 2.77
N ALA A 133 19.44 10.68 3.83
CA ALA A 133 18.51 10.98 4.92
C ALA A 133 18.74 12.36 5.56
N ALA A 134 19.98 12.82 5.65
CA ALA A 134 20.34 14.12 6.23
C ALA A 134 19.75 15.31 5.45
N GLU A 135 19.60 15.18 4.14
CA GLU A 135 19.04 16.23 3.26
C GLU A 135 17.55 16.47 3.55
N LEU A 136 16.83 15.41 3.89
CA LEU A 136 15.39 15.42 4.11
C LEU A 136 15.01 15.83 5.53
N ARG A 137 15.75 15.31 6.55
CA ARG A 137 15.41 15.43 7.98
C ARG A 137 15.01 16.84 8.44
N ARG A 138 15.77 17.84 8.00
CA ARG A 138 15.57 19.24 8.43
C ARG A 138 14.28 19.85 7.90
N ARG A 139 13.78 19.32 6.78
CA ARG A 139 12.59 19.82 6.07
C ARG A 139 11.31 19.10 6.49
N LEU A 140 11.40 17.87 7.03
CA LEU A 140 10.25 17.07 7.38
C LEU A 140 9.36 17.79 8.40
N ARG A 141 8.09 17.97 8.07
CA ARG A 141 7.07 18.52 8.98
C ARG A 141 6.45 17.43 9.85
N SER A 142 6.19 16.26 9.27
CA SER A 142 5.67 15.10 9.99
C SER A 142 6.22 13.82 9.39
N ILE A 143 6.16 12.74 10.17
CA ILE A 143 6.61 11.41 9.77
C ILE A 143 5.53 10.41 10.20
N THR A 144 5.13 9.52 9.29
CA THR A 144 4.17 8.46 9.54
C THR A 144 4.69 7.11 9.12
N SER A 145 4.21 6.04 9.77
CA SER A 145 4.52 4.65 9.42
C SER A 145 3.31 3.77 9.53
N SER A 146 3.39 2.56 8.97
CA SER A 146 2.30 1.59 8.98
C SER A 146 2.18 0.87 10.33
N SER A 147 3.30 0.57 11.00
CA SER A 147 3.29 -0.20 12.23
C SER A 147 4.33 0.30 13.25
N PRO A 148 4.24 -0.11 14.52
CA PRO A 148 5.26 0.21 15.52
C PRO A 148 6.64 -0.34 15.14
N ALA A 149 6.73 -1.56 14.63
CA ALA A 149 8.01 -2.16 14.21
C ALA A 149 8.60 -1.42 13.02
N GLU A 150 7.77 -1.11 12.01
CA GLU A 150 8.20 -0.29 10.87
C GLU A 150 8.61 1.13 11.31
N SER A 151 7.93 1.72 12.29
CA SER A 151 8.29 3.03 12.85
C SER A 151 9.72 3.04 13.35
N ARG A 152 10.15 1.99 14.04
CA ARG A 152 11.53 1.84 14.52
C ARG A 152 12.53 1.70 13.36
N ALA A 153 12.19 0.91 12.34
CA ALA A 153 13.01 0.76 11.13
C ALA A 153 13.09 2.09 10.35
N PHE A 154 11.96 2.76 10.17
CA PHE A 154 11.88 4.02 9.44
C PHE A 154 12.62 5.16 10.15
N ALA A 155 12.59 5.19 11.49
CA ALA A 155 13.38 6.12 12.26
C ALA A 155 14.89 5.96 11.99
N ARG A 156 15.37 4.72 11.92
CA ARG A 156 16.77 4.40 11.55
C ARG A 156 17.06 4.78 10.11
N HIS A 157 16.18 4.43 9.17
CA HIS A 157 16.31 4.77 7.76
C HIS A 157 16.42 6.28 7.54
N LEU A 158 15.62 7.09 8.22
CA LEU A 158 15.68 8.56 8.16
C LEU A 158 16.78 9.15 9.05
N GLY A 159 17.42 8.37 9.90
CA GLY A 159 18.38 8.84 10.90
C GLY A 159 17.77 9.86 11.86
N THR A 160 16.53 9.68 12.32
CA THR A 160 15.78 10.65 13.12
C THR A 160 15.40 10.08 14.49
N ARG A 161 15.30 10.98 15.50
CA ARG A 161 14.71 10.68 16.81
C ARG A 161 13.34 11.35 16.99
N ARG A 162 12.82 12.00 15.95
CA ARG A 162 11.50 12.63 16.00
C ARG A 162 10.42 11.55 16.12
N PRO A 163 9.31 11.85 16.85
CA PRO A 163 8.18 10.94 16.93
C PRO A 163 7.63 10.60 15.54
N ILE A 164 7.38 9.32 15.30
CA ILE A 164 6.74 8.80 14.11
C ILE A 164 5.34 8.35 14.49
N ARG A 165 4.33 8.87 13.78
CA ARG A 165 2.95 8.49 14.03
C ARG A 165 2.61 7.21 13.28
N VAL A 166 2.19 6.19 13.99
CA VAL A 166 1.66 4.96 13.39
C VAL A 166 0.23 5.21 12.90
N VAL A 167 -0.01 4.94 11.62
CA VAL A 167 -1.31 5.19 10.95
C VAL A 167 -1.91 3.95 10.30
N GLY A 168 -1.18 2.85 10.24
CA GLY A 168 -1.54 1.64 9.50
C GLY A 168 -1.13 1.70 8.04
N SER A 169 -1.15 0.54 7.37
CA SER A 169 -0.93 0.46 5.93
C SER A 169 -2.24 0.65 5.17
N PRO A 170 -2.34 1.58 4.20
CA PRO A 170 -3.51 1.71 3.35
C PRO A 170 -3.86 0.42 2.58
N GLN A 171 -2.89 -0.44 2.36
CA GLN A 171 -3.11 -1.75 1.72
C GLN A 171 -3.91 -2.72 2.60
N THR A 172 -4.09 -2.40 3.89
CA THR A 172 -4.93 -3.20 4.82
C THR A 172 -6.34 -2.65 4.99
N ASP A 173 -6.74 -1.64 4.23
CA ASP A 173 -8.06 -1.01 4.41
C ASP A 173 -9.20 -1.85 3.82
N ASP A 174 -8.89 -2.68 2.83
CA ASP A 174 -9.86 -3.55 2.15
C ASP A 174 -9.28 -4.97 2.05
N LEU A 175 -9.14 -5.63 3.19
CA LEU A 175 -8.65 -7.01 3.23
C LEU A 175 -9.78 -7.99 2.89
N PRO A 176 -9.49 -9.01 2.07
CA PRO A 176 -10.47 -10.05 1.76
C PRO A 176 -10.78 -10.89 3.01
N PRO A 177 -12.01 -11.38 3.15
CA PRO A 177 -12.36 -12.32 4.20
C PRO A 177 -11.63 -13.65 3.97
N ARG A 178 -10.96 -14.15 5.01
CA ARG A 178 -10.23 -15.43 4.95
C ARG A 178 -11.19 -16.60 4.78
N ARG A 179 -10.94 -17.42 3.75
CA ARG A 179 -11.68 -18.66 3.44
C ARG A 179 -10.68 -19.71 2.94
N PRO A 180 -9.91 -20.34 3.83
CA PRO A 180 -8.85 -21.26 3.43
C PRO A 180 -9.42 -22.51 2.76
N GLU A 181 -8.79 -22.91 1.67
CA GLU A 181 -9.00 -24.19 1.00
C GLU A 181 -7.96 -25.17 1.53
N ALA A 182 -8.42 -26.37 1.87
CA ALA A 182 -7.52 -27.42 2.35
C ALA A 182 -6.42 -27.72 1.30
N ASP A 183 -5.22 -27.93 1.79
CA ASP A 183 -4.02 -28.26 1.01
C ASP A 183 -3.58 -27.18 -0.03
N LEU A 184 -4.19 -26.01 -0.02
CA LEU A 184 -3.77 -24.91 -0.88
C LEU A 184 -2.64 -24.10 -0.21
N VAL A 185 -1.46 -24.13 -0.82
CA VAL A 185 -0.29 -23.35 -0.40
C VAL A 185 -0.07 -22.21 -1.39
N LEU A 186 -0.05 -20.97 -0.89
CA LEU A 186 0.33 -19.82 -1.70
C LEU A 186 1.84 -19.63 -1.67
N VAL A 187 2.48 -19.68 -2.81
CA VAL A 187 3.90 -19.33 -2.97
C VAL A 187 4.03 -17.87 -3.34
N LEU A 188 4.72 -17.10 -2.51
CA LEU A 188 4.97 -15.67 -2.70
C LEU A 188 6.35 -15.48 -3.31
N THR A 189 6.40 -15.14 -4.59
CA THR A 189 7.68 -14.98 -5.30
C THR A 189 8.33 -13.63 -4.99
N SER A 190 9.63 -13.55 -5.23
CA SER A 190 10.40 -12.31 -5.33
C SER A 190 10.82 -12.12 -6.80
N VAL A 191 11.79 -11.26 -7.08
CA VAL A 191 12.38 -11.12 -8.42
C VAL A 191 13.59 -12.02 -8.51
N THR A 192 13.51 -13.07 -9.31
CA THR A 192 14.60 -14.07 -9.44
C THR A 192 15.83 -13.48 -10.09
N HIS A 193 15.68 -12.72 -11.16
CA HIS A 193 16.79 -12.08 -11.88
C HIS A 193 16.61 -10.56 -11.90
N PRO A 194 16.96 -9.85 -10.80
CA PRO A 194 16.65 -8.44 -10.64
C PRO A 194 17.34 -7.52 -11.67
N ASP A 195 18.48 -7.94 -12.17
CA ASP A 195 19.33 -7.24 -13.16
C ASP A 195 19.29 -7.85 -14.57
N GLY A 196 18.48 -8.90 -14.75
CA GLY A 196 18.29 -9.56 -16.06
C GLY A 196 19.51 -10.36 -16.54
N THR A 197 20.62 -10.38 -15.80
CA THR A 197 21.90 -10.96 -16.24
C THR A 197 22.59 -11.70 -15.15
N GLY A 198 22.40 -12.65 -14.60
CA GLY A 198 23.17 -13.26 -13.50
C GLY A 198 22.50 -14.49 -12.91
N GLY A 199 23.06 -14.92 -11.81
CA GLY A 199 22.49 -15.97 -10.97
C GLY A 199 21.15 -15.57 -10.38
N ALA A 200 20.42 -16.54 -9.87
CA ALA A 200 19.17 -16.29 -9.16
C ALA A 200 19.45 -15.44 -7.88
N ALA A 201 18.52 -14.54 -7.56
CA ALA A 201 18.56 -13.80 -6.31
C ALA A 201 18.56 -14.75 -5.10
N PRO A 202 19.18 -14.38 -3.96
CA PRO A 202 19.20 -15.22 -2.78
C PRO A 202 17.79 -15.67 -2.34
N GLY A 203 17.64 -16.95 -2.03
CA GLY A 203 16.39 -17.57 -1.59
C GLY A 203 15.47 -18.06 -2.71
N THR A 204 15.71 -17.71 -3.97
CA THR A 204 14.82 -18.14 -5.07
C THR A 204 14.89 -19.65 -5.32
N GLU A 205 16.11 -20.22 -5.34
CA GLU A 205 16.29 -21.66 -5.52
C GLU A 205 15.66 -22.45 -4.36
N LEU A 206 15.82 -21.96 -3.13
CA LEU A 206 15.18 -22.53 -1.96
C LEU A 206 13.66 -22.49 -2.09
N LEU A 207 13.07 -21.37 -2.55
CA LEU A 207 11.63 -21.24 -2.74
C LEU A 207 11.10 -22.19 -3.82
N LEU A 208 11.80 -22.29 -4.96
CA LEU A 208 11.45 -23.21 -6.05
C LEU A 208 11.49 -24.68 -5.58
N ALA A 209 12.57 -25.09 -4.91
CA ALA A 209 12.70 -26.42 -4.37
C ALA A 209 11.66 -26.73 -3.29
N SER A 210 11.31 -25.74 -2.45
CA SER A 210 10.24 -25.89 -1.44
C SER A 210 8.87 -26.09 -2.10
N ALA A 211 8.56 -25.32 -3.14
CA ALA A 211 7.32 -25.51 -3.91
C ALA A 211 7.24 -26.91 -4.55
N GLU A 212 8.36 -27.43 -5.08
CA GLU A 212 8.44 -28.81 -5.62
C GLU A 212 8.17 -29.87 -4.55
N LYS A 213 8.80 -29.74 -3.39
CA LYS A 213 8.61 -30.64 -2.25
C LYS A 213 7.16 -30.67 -1.79
N LEU A 214 6.56 -29.50 -1.62
CA LEU A 214 5.16 -29.38 -1.22
C LEU A 214 4.21 -29.97 -2.26
N ALA A 215 4.46 -29.74 -3.56
CA ALA A 215 3.66 -30.34 -4.63
C ALA A 215 3.79 -31.87 -4.64
N ALA A 216 5.01 -32.40 -4.44
CA ALA A 216 5.26 -33.85 -4.34
C ALA A 216 4.57 -34.47 -3.12
N ALA A 217 4.41 -33.70 -2.03
CA ALA A 217 3.64 -34.09 -0.83
C ALA A 217 2.12 -33.96 -1.00
N GLY A 218 1.62 -33.64 -2.22
CA GLY A 218 0.19 -33.57 -2.52
C GLY A 218 -0.45 -32.20 -2.26
N LYS A 219 0.34 -31.17 -1.91
CA LYS A 219 -0.19 -29.79 -1.77
C LYS A 219 -0.48 -29.17 -3.13
N ARG A 220 -1.56 -28.40 -3.23
CA ARG A 220 -1.88 -27.59 -4.39
C ARG A 220 -1.11 -26.28 -4.29
N ILE A 221 -0.33 -25.95 -5.30
CA ILE A 221 0.50 -24.75 -5.31
C ILE A 221 -0.22 -23.66 -6.11
N LEU A 222 -0.48 -22.53 -5.46
CA LEU A 222 -0.94 -21.29 -6.08
C LEU A 222 0.19 -20.27 -6.00
N VAL A 223 0.59 -19.70 -7.13
CA VAL A 223 1.71 -18.74 -7.17
C VAL A 223 1.20 -17.30 -7.17
N GLY A 224 1.55 -16.55 -6.14
CA GLY A 224 1.39 -15.11 -6.08
C GLY A 224 2.61 -14.43 -6.69
N LEU A 225 2.56 -14.21 -8.00
CA LEU A 225 3.69 -13.75 -8.77
C LEU A 225 4.02 -12.28 -8.44
N HIS A 226 5.30 -11.98 -8.17
CA HIS A 226 5.76 -10.60 -8.08
C HIS A 226 5.62 -9.92 -9.46
N PRO A 227 5.23 -8.63 -9.55
CA PRO A 227 4.98 -7.97 -10.85
C PRO A 227 6.16 -7.97 -11.84
N ARG A 228 7.40 -8.11 -11.34
CA ARG A 228 8.62 -8.16 -12.15
C ARG A 228 9.24 -9.55 -12.24
N GLU A 229 8.55 -10.59 -11.74
CA GLU A 229 9.05 -11.96 -11.76
C GLU A 229 8.86 -12.58 -13.14
N ASP A 230 9.79 -13.44 -13.55
CA ASP A 230 9.67 -14.24 -14.76
C ASP A 230 8.60 -15.33 -14.57
N ARG A 231 7.50 -15.17 -15.28
CA ARG A 231 6.38 -16.09 -15.26
C ARG A 231 6.76 -17.51 -15.66
N THR A 232 7.73 -17.67 -16.56
CA THR A 232 8.12 -18.98 -17.11
C THR A 232 8.67 -19.93 -16.06
N LEU A 233 9.28 -19.41 -15.01
CA LEU A 233 9.79 -20.20 -13.89
C LEU A 233 8.68 -20.92 -13.11
N TRP A 234 7.45 -20.45 -13.22
CA TRP A 234 6.32 -20.86 -12.39
C TRP A 234 5.16 -21.48 -13.20
N GLU A 235 5.27 -21.60 -14.52
CA GLU A 235 4.21 -22.04 -15.42
C GLU A 235 3.65 -23.44 -15.13
N ARG A 236 4.40 -24.29 -14.46
CA ARG A 236 3.93 -25.62 -14.05
C ARG A 236 2.92 -25.59 -12.90
N TYR A 237 2.73 -24.44 -12.26
CA TYR A 237 1.78 -24.24 -11.16
C TYR A 237 0.65 -23.28 -11.59
N GLU A 238 -0.44 -23.31 -10.83
CA GLU A 238 -1.49 -22.30 -10.97
C GLU A 238 -0.93 -20.93 -10.55
N ILE A 239 -0.92 -19.97 -11.47
CA ILE A 239 -0.53 -18.59 -11.18
C ILE A 239 -1.78 -17.78 -10.88
N SER A 240 -1.79 -17.10 -9.75
CA SER A 240 -2.92 -16.30 -9.31
C SER A 240 -3.18 -15.12 -10.27
N GLU A 241 -4.44 -14.95 -10.68
CA GLU A 241 -4.90 -13.81 -11.48
C GLU A 241 -5.25 -12.58 -10.60
N VAL A 242 -5.28 -12.77 -9.29
CA VAL A 242 -5.56 -11.69 -8.34
C VAL A 242 -4.30 -11.36 -7.53
N PRO A 243 -4.21 -10.16 -6.92
CA PRO A 243 -3.07 -9.78 -6.09
C PRO A 243 -2.80 -10.79 -4.98
N SER A 244 -1.52 -10.97 -4.61
CA SER A 244 -1.08 -11.96 -3.61
C SER A 244 -1.82 -11.84 -2.26
N VAL A 245 -2.15 -10.61 -1.82
CA VAL A 245 -2.94 -10.39 -0.61
C VAL A 245 -4.35 -10.96 -0.75
N THR A 246 -4.98 -10.82 -1.91
CA THR A 246 -6.30 -11.40 -2.19
C THR A 246 -6.22 -12.92 -2.30
N ALA A 247 -5.19 -13.44 -2.99
CA ALA A 247 -4.96 -14.87 -3.13
C ALA A 247 -4.72 -15.54 -1.77
N SER A 248 -4.03 -14.86 -0.85
CA SER A 248 -3.71 -15.42 0.47
C SER A 248 -4.94 -15.76 1.32
N ALA A 249 -6.06 -15.10 1.08
CA ALA A 249 -7.31 -15.39 1.79
C ALA A 249 -7.83 -16.82 1.53
N ARG A 250 -7.47 -17.42 0.38
CA ARG A 250 -7.82 -18.79 0.00
C ARG A 250 -6.79 -19.81 0.49
N ALA A 251 -5.56 -19.41 0.72
CA ALA A 251 -4.49 -20.33 1.08
C ALA A 251 -4.59 -20.80 2.53
N GLU A 252 -4.31 -22.07 2.77
CA GLU A 252 -4.13 -22.63 4.11
C GLU A 252 -2.90 -21.99 4.77
N VAL A 253 -1.79 -21.93 4.03
CA VAL A 253 -0.50 -21.36 4.44
C VAL A 253 0.10 -20.62 3.23
N ALA A 254 0.90 -19.59 3.48
CA ALA A 254 1.74 -18.98 2.47
C ALA A 254 3.22 -19.28 2.75
N VAL A 255 3.98 -19.54 1.70
CA VAL A 255 5.44 -19.78 1.74
C VAL A 255 6.10 -18.77 0.81
N GLY A 256 7.19 -18.15 1.23
CA GLY A 256 7.85 -17.18 0.36
C GLY A 256 9.15 -16.62 0.92
N ILE A 257 9.81 -15.80 0.11
CA ILE A 257 10.93 -14.99 0.57
C ILE A 257 10.37 -13.81 1.36
N PRO A 258 10.79 -13.60 2.63
CA PRO A 258 10.23 -12.54 3.46
C PRO A 258 10.38 -11.16 2.82
N GLY A 259 9.24 -10.49 2.59
CA GLY A 259 9.18 -9.20 1.92
C GLY A 259 7.99 -8.36 2.40
N THR A 260 7.78 -7.23 1.73
CA THR A 260 6.77 -6.22 2.11
C THR A 260 5.32 -6.74 2.10
N VAL A 261 5.05 -7.82 1.40
CA VAL A 261 3.73 -8.48 1.34
C VAL A 261 3.43 -9.32 2.59
N PHE A 262 4.45 -9.77 3.33
CA PHE A 262 4.28 -10.67 4.48
C PHE A 262 3.36 -10.12 5.57
N PRO A 263 3.56 -8.89 6.08
CA PRO A 263 2.65 -8.32 7.06
C PRO A 263 1.21 -8.16 6.55
N LEU A 264 1.03 -7.96 5.24
CA LEU A 264 -0.29 -7.85 4.62
C LEU A 264 -1.00 -9.22 4.60
N VAL A 265 -0.28 -10.28 4.26
CA VAL A 265 -0.78 -11.67 4.28
C VAL A 265 -1.09 -12.11 5.70
N ALA A 266 -0.23 -11.77 6.68
CA ALA A 266 -0.52 -12.00 8.08
C ALA A 266 -1.77 -11.22 8.56
N ALA A 267 -1.99 -10.01 8.07
CA ALA A 267 -3.18 -9.21 8.36
C ALA A 267 -4.47 -9.83 7.81
N VAL A 268 -4.42 -10.58 6.71
CA VAL A 268 -5.53 -11.41 6.21
C VAL A 268 -5.83 -12.58 7.14
N GLY A 269 -4.87 -12.98 7.97
CA GLY A 269 -4.97 -14.14 8.88
C GLY A 269 -4.38 -15.41 8.27
N THR A 270 -3.53 -15.33 7.27
CA THR A 270 -2.88 -16.49 6.65
C THR A 270 -1.51 -16.72 7.28
N PRO A 271 -1.25 -17.88 7.86
CA PRO A 271 0.07 -18.26 8.39
C PRO A 271 1.14 -18.21 7.31
N LEU A 272 2.36 -17.85 7.68
CA LEU A 272 3.50 -17.65 6.78
C LEU A 272 4.68 -18.52 7.17
N VAL A 273 5.32 -19.12 6.18
CA VAL A 273 6.64 -19.76 6.29
C VAL A 273 7.63 -18.96 5.45
N GLY A 274 8.70 -18.48 6.07
CA GLY A 274 9.73 -17.68 5.40
C GLY A 274 10.87 -18.55 4.87
N CYS A 275 11.16 -18.48 3.56
CA CYS A 275 12.38 -19.04 2.96
C CYS A 275 13.53 -18.04 3.17
N VAL A 276 14.50 -18.39 4.00
CA VAL A 276 15.60 -17.49 4.37
C VAL A 276 16.92 -18.07 3.91
N ASP A 277 17.51 -17.41 2.93
CA ASP A 277 18.86 -17.69 2.46
C ASP A 277 19.88 -16.92 3.33
N PRO A 278 21.01 -17.52 3.71
CA PRO A 278 22.04 -16.83 4.49
C PRO A 278 22.59 -15.54 3.85
N ALA A 279 22.52 -15.43 2.52
CA ALA A 279 22.93 -14.22 1.79
C ALA A 279 21.85 -13.12 1.81
N LEU A 280 20.64 -13.42 2.32
CA LEU A 280 19.53 -12.49 2.34
C LEU A 280 19.48 -11.73 3.67
N THR A 281 19.58 -10.41 3.62
CA THR A 281 19.35 -9.57 4.80
C THR A 281 17.86 -9.26 4.92
N VAL A 282 17.19 -9.86 5.91
CA VAL A 282 15.77 -9.65 6.19
C VAL A 282 15.61 -8.89 7.49
N PRO A 283 14.80 -7.81 7.53
CA PRO A 283 14.46 -7.14 8.79
C PRO A 283 13.74 -8.07 9.77
N ASP A 284 14.14 -8.04 11.05
CA ASP A 284 13.57 -8.90 12.10
C ASP A 284 12.04 -8.85 12.17
N TYR A 285 11.44 -7.70 11.94
CA TYR A 285 9.99 -7.55 12.02
C TYR A 285 9.22 -8.21 10.85
N LEU A 286 9.88 -8.48 9.72
CA LEU A 286 9.31 -9.30 8.64
C LEU A 286 9.40 -10.79 8.98
N LEU A 287 10.44 -11.21 9.71
CA LEU A 287 10.55 -12.57 10.23
C LEU A 287 9.56 -12.81 11.37
N ALA A 288 9.27 -11.80 12.17
CA ALA A 288 8.35 -11.91 13.29
C ALA A 288 6.90 -12.26 12.89
N VAL A 289 6.48 -11.98 11.65
CA VAL A 289 5.16 -12.37 11.15
C VAL A 289 5.13 -13.79 10.58
N CYS A 290 6.27 -14.47 10.47
CA CYS A 290 6.35 -15.86 10.07
C CYS A 290 6.02 -16.79 11.25
N SER A 291 5.32 -17.88 10.95
CA SER A 291 5.16 -19.01 11.87
C SER A 291 6.51 -19.68 12.15
N SER A 292 7.28 -19.85 11.08
CA SER A 292 8.63 -20.39 11.08
C SER A 292 9.41 -19.90 9.87
N THR A 293 10.72 -20.12 9.90
CA THR A 293 11.59 -19.92 8.74
C THR A 293 12.27 -21.23 8.40
N ILE A 294 12.56 -21.44 7.12
CA ILE A 294 13.29 -22.58 6.61
C ILE A 294 14.51 -22.14 5.84
N GLY A 295 15.60 -22.88 5.96
CA GLY A 295 16.85 -22.70 5.21
C GLY A 295 17.13 -23.85 4.25
N ASP A 296 16.33 -24.93 4.32
CA ASP A 296 16.41 -26.09 3.46
C ASP A 296 15.00 -26.52 2.98
N ALA A 297 14.88 -26.93 1.71
CA ALA A 297 13.60 -27.32 1.15
C ALA A 297 13.00 -28.59 1.79
N GLY A 298 13.84 -29.44 2.40
CA GLY A 298 13.39 -30.62 3.16
C GLY A 298 12.57 -30.26 4.42
N GLU A 299 12.69 -29.03 4.91
CA GLU A 299 11.93 -28.54 6.07
C GLU A 299 10.50 -28.09 5.70
N ALA A 300 10.22 -27.87 4.40
CA ALA A 300 9.02 -27.19 3.94
C ALA A 300 7.70 -27.91 4.36
N GLU A 301 7.65 -29.23 4.26
CA GLU A 301 6.45 -30.00 4.63
C GLU A 301 6.12 -29.86 6.12
N ALA A 302 7.13 -30.03 6.99
CA ALA A 302 6.95 -29.92 8.43
C ALA A 302 6.59 -28.47 8.85
N ALA A 303 7.22 -27.49 8.22
CA ALA A 303 6.97 -26.07 8.48
C ALA A 303 5.54 -25.67 8.09
N VAL A 304 5.06 -26.13 6.92
CA VAL A 304 3.67 -25.89 6.45
C VAL A 304 2.65 -26.62 7.33
N ALA A 305 2.91 -27.87 7.70
CA ALA A 305 2.00 -28.64 8.55
C ALA A 305 1.85 -28.04 9.98
N GLY A 306 2.91 -27.45 10.50
CA GLY A 306 2.92 -26.78 11.82
C GLY A 306 2.59 -25.28 11.78
N ALA A 307 2.24 -24.73 10.63
CA ALA A 307 2.09 -23.29 10.46
C ALA A 307 0.90 -22.71 11.24
N ALA A 308 1.17 -21.68 12.04
CA ALA A 308 0.17 -20.94 12.81
C ALA A 308 0.46 -19.43 12.76
N LEU A 309 -0.53 -18.62 13.04
CA LEU A 309 -0.30 -17.19 13.19
C LEU A 309 0.54 -16.90 14.43
N PRO A 310 1.44 -15.91 14.39
CA PRO A 310 2.11 -15.42 15.58
C PRO A 310 1.12 -14.86 16.61
N GLU A 311 1.61 -14.71 17.84
CA GLU A 311 0.84 -14.11 18.93
C GLU A 311 0.27 -12.74 18.53
N PRO A 312 -0.96 -12.38 18.98
CA PRO A 312 -1.63 -11.14 18.60
C PRO A 312 -0.80 -9.88 18.86
N ALA A 313 0.00 -9.87 19.94
CA ALA A 313 0.87 -8.73 20.26
C ALA A 313 1.99 -8.55 19.23
N VAL A 314 2.55 -9.65 18.73
CA VAL A 314 3.60 -9.63 17.68
C VAL A 314 2.99 -9.14 16.36
N LEU A 315 1.81 -9.63 16.01
CA LEU A 315 1.09 -9.17 14.82
C LEU A 315 0.75 -7.68 14.91
N ALA A 316 0.25 -7.21 16.06
CA ALA A 316 -0.06 -5.80 16.26
C ALA A 316 1.18 -4.91 16.14
N ASP A 317 2.34 -5.35 16.63
CA ASP A 317 3.60 -4.62 16.50
C ASP A 317 4.09 -4.58 15.04
N ALA A 318 4.03 -5.68 14.32
CA ALA A 318 4.56 -5.81 12.97
C ALA A 318 3.60 -5.25 11.89
N VAL A 319 2.29 -5.45 12.04
CA VAL A 319 1.27 -5.05 11.05
C VAL A 319 0.72 -3.65 11.34
N GLY A 320 0.56 -3.30 12.62
CA GLY A 320 -0.10 -2.05 13.04
C GLY A 320 -1.63 -2.10 12.93
N PRO A 321 -2.29 -0.94 13.00
CA PRO A 321 -3.75 -0.87 12.95
C PRO A 321 -4.28 -1.16 11.54
N VAL A 322 -5.11 -2.18 11.42
CA VAL A 322 -5.79 -2.60 10.20
C VAL A 322 -7.07 -1.78 9.98
N GLY A 323 -7.34 -1.41 8.72
CA GLY A 323 -8.53 -0.67 8.32
C GLY A 323 -8.51 0.83 8.64
N GLY A 324 -9.03 1.67 7.77
CA GLY A 324 -9.10 3.13 7.90
C GLY A 324 -7.75 3.84 7.87
N SER A 325 -6.72 3.19 7.36
CA SER A 325 -5.35 3.69 7.33
C SER A 325 -5.18 4.84 6.34
N ALA A 326 -5.78 4.75 5.16
CA ALA A 326 -5.80 5.84 4.18
C ALA A 326 -6.39 7.12 4.80
N ARG A 327 -7.49 7.00 5.56
CA ARG A 327 -8.10 8.14 6.26
C ARG A 327 -7.13 8.76 7.26
N ARG A 328 -6.52 7.93 8.14
CA ARG A 328 -5.57 8.42 9.15
C ARG A 328 -4.33 9.05 8.53
N LEU A 329 -3.87 8.50 7.41
CA LEU A 329 -2.71 9.01 6.67
C LEU A 329 -3.01 10.38 6.04
N LEU A 330 -4.14 10.53 5.33
CA LEU A 330 -4.53 11.81 4.76
C LEU A 330 -4.81 12.86 5.86
N ASP A 331 -5.33 12.47 7.03
CA ASP A 331 -5.44 13.35 8.19
C ASP A 331 -4.07 13.81 8.72
N ALA A 332 -3.06 12.95 8.66
CA ALA A 332 -1.71 13.34 9.03
C ALA A 332 -1.09 14.31 8.01
N TRP A 333 -1.33 14.10 6.72
CA TRP A 333 -0.85 14.97 5.65
C TRP A 333 -1.53 16.34 5.67
N SER A 334 -2.85 16.41 5.94
CA SER A 334 -3.58 17.67 6.00
C SER A 334 -2.98 18.67 6.98
N ARG A 335 -2.43 18.18 8.10
CA ARG A 335 -1.78 19.03 9.13
C ARG A 335 -0.46 19.64 8.67
N ALA A 336 0.15 19.08 7.62
CA ALA A 336 1.40 19.59 7.06
C ALA A 336 1.17 20.63 5.95
N ILE A 337 -0.04 20.68 5.39
CA ILE A 337 -0.44 21.67 4.38
C ILE A 337 -0.71 23.00 5.09
N PRO A 338 -0.05 24.11 4.67
CA PRO A 338 -0.36 25.42 5.21
C PRO A 338 -1.82 25.80 4.97
N ALA A 339 -2.43 26.50 5.92
CA ALA A 339 -3.74 27.11 5.67
C ALA A 339 -3.62 28.08 4.48
N ALA A 340 -4.59 28.02 3.57
CA ALA A 340 -4.68 29.03 2.52
C ALA A 340 -5.00 30.39 3.18
N HIS A 341 -4.09 31.34 3.03
CA HIS A 341 -4.29 32.71 3.47
C HIS A 341 -5.14 33.49 2.48
#